data_09b8ef8f20e2d49d2883546a75eec317
#
_entry.id   09b8ef8f20e2d49d2883546a75eec317
#
_cell.length_a   1.000
_cell.length_b   1.000
_cell.length_c   1.000
_cell.angle_alpha   90.00
_cell.angle_beta   90.00
_cell.angle_gamma   90.00
#
_symmetry.space_group_name_H-M   'P 1'
#
loop_
_entity.id
_entity.type
_entity.pdbx_description
1 polymer ?
#
loop_
_entity_poly.entity_id
_entity_poly.type
_entity_poly.pdbx_seq_one_letter_code
_entity_poly.pdbx_strand_id
1 'polypeptide(L)'
;MAVNILYIHGMGGGGDSRIPSVLNECFSAPEWKGERINVVVRTYDFDPEVAHGQIVSWVAELRPSLVIGESLGSLQALRIRGVPHIFVSPSLNAPFYMGYLSFLALLPGVTMLLDRIYRPRPGDRQPLHFTFRTLYRYISHRKAALAGFPSVNSDERGEYYAFFGDCDHYRRSGIVSIRTWKKYFGEGTWSTYPGTHFMEEEYIISMLVPKILEVLGVNQ
;
A
#
# COMPACT_ATOMS: atom_id res chain seq x y z
N MET A 1 7.19 -24.91 -3.64
CA MET A 1 7.97 -23.67 -3.98
C MET A 1 7.61 -22.62 -2.95
N ALA A 2 8.52 -21.69 -2.61
CA ALA A 2 8.16 -20.64 -1.68
C ALA A 2 7.24 -19.61 -2.40
N VAL A 3 6.13 -19.21 -1.75
CA VAL A 3 5.22 -18.19 -2.22
C VAL A 3 5.75 -16.83 -1.76
N ASN A 4 6.04 -15.92 -2.68
CA ASN A 4 6.48 -14.57 -2.34
C ASN A 4 5.28 -13.61 -2.31
N ILE A 5 5.17 -12.84 -1.23
CA ILE A 5 4.26 -11.70 -1.10
C ILE A 5 5.11 -10.43 -1.11
N LEU A 6 4.83 -9.52 -2.03
CA LEU A 6 5.47 -8.20 -2.03
C LEU A 6 4.60 -7.22 -1.24
N TYR A 7 5.14 -6.69 -0.15
CA TYR A 7 4.50 -5.66 0.65
C TYR A 7 5.04 -4.27 0.29
N ILE A 8 4.13 -3.35 -0.05
CA ILE A 8 4.41 -1.97 -0.42
C ILE A 8 3.87 -1.05 0.67
N HIS A 9 4.78 -0.53 1.50
CA HIS A 9 4.45 0.27 2.68
C HIS A 9 3.86 1.64 2.35
N GLY A 10 3.22 2.28 3.33
CA GLY A 10 2.75 3.65 3.24
C GLY A 10 3.87 4.69 3.35
N MET A 11 3.52 5.97 3.28
CA MET A 11 4.44 7.11 3.40
C MET A 11 5.24 7.04 4.70
N GLY A 12 6.57 7.10 4.59
CA GLY A 12 7.50 7.03 5.73
C GLY A 12 7.61 5.63 6.37
N GLY A 13 7.02 4.60 5.76
CA GLY A 13 7.23 3.20 6.12
C GLY A 13 8.57 2.67 5.63
N GLY A 14 8.81 1.39 5.80
CA GLY A 14 10.06 0.72 5.39
C GLY A 14 10.11 -0.71 5.86
N GLY A 15 11.32 -1.29 5.88
CA GLY A 15 11.56 -2.68 6.22
C GLY A 15 11.07 -3.11 7.61
N ASP A 16 10.93 -2.17 8.54
CA ASP A 16 10.44 -2.37 9.91
C ASP A 16 8.93 -2.08 10.06
N SER A 17 8.16 -2.09 8.99
CA SER A 17 6.70 -1.91 9.04
C SER A 17 6.02 -3.06 9.79
N ARG A 18 4.97 -2.72 10.58
CA ARG A 18 4.28 -3.67 11.47
C ARG A 18 3.66 -4.84 10.71
N ILE A 19 2.88 -4.57 9.68
CA ILE A 19 2.14 -5.62 8.96
C ILE A 19 3.07 -6.72 8.45
N PRO A 20 4.15 -6.44 7.68
CA PRO A 20 5.04 -7.51 7.22
C PRO A 20 5.76 -8.22 8.36
N SER A 21 6.07 -7.54 9.49
CA SER A 21 6.66 -8.20 10.66
C SER A 21 5.73 -9.25 11.25
N VAL A 22 4.46 -8.88 11.52
CA VAL A 22 3.45 -9.81 12.06
C VAL A 22 3.16 -10.94 11.09
N LEU A 23 3.04 -10.67 9.79
CA LEU A 23 2.83 -11.71 8.78
C LEU A 23 3.98 -12.71 8.72
N ASN A 24 5.23 -12.23 8.77
CA ASN A 24 6.40 -13.11 8.81
C ASN A 24 6.44 -13.97 10.09
N GLU A 25 6.05 -13.42 11.25
CA GLU A 25 5.88 -14.21 12.48
C GLU A 25 4.84 -15.30 12.31
N CYS A 26 3.64 -14.96 11.81
CA CYS A 26 2.57 -15.94 11.59
C CYS A 26 3.00 -17.06 10.63
N PHE A 27 3.63 -16.74 9.51
CA PHE A 27 4.02 -17.73 8.50
C PHE A 27 5.33 -18.47 8.82
N SER A 28 6.06 -18.06 9.86
CA SER A 28 7.25 -18.74 10.38
C SER A 28 6.99 -19.53 11.65
N ALA A 29 5.78 -19.41 12.21
CA ALA A 29 5.42 -20.09 13.46
C ALA A 29 5.47 -21.64 13.29
N PRO A 30 5.86 -22.39 14.34
CA PRO A 30 5.92 -23.86 14.30
C PRO A 30 4.56 -24.53 13.98
N GLU A 31 3.47 -23.84 14.29
CA GLU A 31 2.09 -24.26 14.02
C GLU A 31 1.72 -24.13 12.55
N TRP A 32 2.46 -23.31 11.78
CA TRP A 32 2.23 -23.14 10.36
C TRP A 32 2.69 -24.39 9.59
N LYS A 33 1.72 -25.12 9.04
CA LYS A 33 1.96 -26.37 8.28
C LYS A 33 1.79 -26.20 6.77
N GLY A 34 1.42 -24.97 6.33
CA GLY A 34 1.22 -24.67 4.93
C GLY A 34 2.51 -24.52 4.11
N GLU A 35 2.35 -24.11 2.85
CA GLU A 35 3.49 -23.77 2.01
C GLU A 35 4.30 -22.61 2.62
N ARG A 36 5.61 -22.60 2.35
CA ARG A 36 6.49 -21.53 2.83
C ARG A 36 6.08 -20.19 2.17
N ILE A 37 5.53 -19.28 2.95
CA ILE A 37 5.18 -17.93 2.56
C ILE A 37 6.29 -16.98 3.02
N ASN A 38 6.77 -16.15 2.11
CA ASN A 38 7.82 -15.18 2.37
C ASN A 38 7.27 -13.76 2.09
N VAL A 39 7.13 -12.95 3.12
CA VAL A 39 6.65 -11.57 2.99
C VAL A 39 7.86 -10.65 2.86
N VAL A 40 8.05 -10.09 1.67
CA VAL A 40 9.17 -9.22 1.35
C VAL A 40 8.72 -7.77 1.38
N VAL A 41 9.40 -6.97 2.18
CA VAL A 41 9.27 -5.52 2.22
C VAL A 41 10.62 -4.89 1.94
N ARG A 42 10.64 -3.83 1.15
CA ARG A 42 11.85 -3.05 0.85
C ARG A 42 11.51 -1.57 0.88
N THR A 43 12.42 -0.77 1.36
CA THR A 43 12.28 0.68 1.38
C THR A 43 12.52 1.25 -0.02
N TYR A 44 11.60 2.09 -0.49
CA TYR A 44 11.66 2.74 -1.80
C TYR A 44 11.67 4.26 -1.68
N ASP A 45 12.03 4.95 -2.75
CA ASP A 45 12.10 6.41 -2.81
C ASP A 45 10.70 7.06 -2.61
N PHE A 46 10.67 8.29 -2.07
CA PHE A 46 9.42 9.03 -1.93
C PHE A 46 8.95 9.64 -3.25
N ASP A 47 9.84 9.91 -4.21
CA ASP A 47 9.41 10.32 -5.56
C ASP A 47 8.68 9.16 -6.25
N PRO A 48 7.39 9.32 -6.63
CA PRO A 48 6.56 8.21 -7.09
C PRO A 48 7.06 7.55 -8.39
N GLU A 49 7.79 8.25 -9.23
CA GLU A 49 8.33 7.68 -10.48
C GLU A 49 9.61 6.89 -10.21
N VAL A 50 10.48 7.38 -9.32
CA VAL A 50 11.66 6.62 -8.87
C VAL A 50 11.21 5.35 -8.14
N ALA A 51 10.27 5.48 -7.19
CA ALA A 51 9.66 4.36 -6.49
C ALA A 51 9.10 3.31 -7.45
N HIS A 52 8.37 3.75 -8.48
CA HIS A 52 7.80 2.83 -9.46
C HIS A 52 8.87 2.01 -10.18
N GLY A 53 9.95 2.64 -10.61
CA GLY A 53 11.08 1.93 -11.24
C GLY A 53 11.70 0.88 -10.32
N GLN A 54 11.92 1.21 -9.04
CA GLN A 54 12.43 0.28 -8.04
C GLN A 54 11.48 -0.91 -7.84
N ILE A 55 10.18 -0.64 -7.66
CA ILE A 55 9.18 -1.68 -7.42
C ILE A 55 9.01 -2.60 -8.63
N VAL A 56 9.02 -2.08 -9.86
CA VAL A 56 8.98 -2.90 -11.08
C VAL A 56 10.18 -3.87 -11.14
N SER A 57 11.36 -3.39 -10.76
CA SER A 57 12.56 -4.24 -10.67
C SER A 57 12.38 -5.37 -9.65
N TRP A 58 11.79 -5.07 -8.48
CA TRP A 58 11.51 -6.09 -7.45
C TRP A 58 10.44 -7.09 -7.88
N VAL A 59 9.43 -6.65 -8.60
CA VAL A 59 8.41 -7.57 -9.16
C VAL A 59 9.04 -8.55 -10.13
N ALA A 60 9.95 -8.08 -11.00
CA ALA A 60 10.66 -8.95 -11.94
C ALA A 60 11.58 -9.96 -11.23
N GLU A 61 12.25 -9.54 -10.14
CA GLU A 61 13.11 -10.38 -9.31
C GLU A 61 12.32 -11.43 -8.52
N LEU A 62 11.32 -10.96 -7.76
CA LEU A 62 10.61 -11.76 -6.75
C LEU A 62 9.50 -12.60 -7.35
N ARG A 63 8.93 -12.19 -8.48
CA ARG A 63 7.73 -12.80 -9.10
C ARG A 63 6.65 -13.07 -8.07
N PRO A 64 6.14 -12.03 -7.39
CA PRO A 64 5.23 -12.22 -6.27
C PRO A 64 3.91 -12.86 -6.73
N SER A 65 3.39 -13.77 -5.90
CA SER A 65 2.06 -14.37 -6.09
C SER A 65 0.94 -13.47 -5.54
N LEU A 66 1.29 -12.49 -4.72
CA LEU A 66 0.37 -11.51 -4.12
C LEU A 66 1.13 -10.21 -3.86
N VAL A 67 0.45 -9.08 -4.06
CA VAL A 67 0.94 -7.76 -3.67
C VAL A 67 0.02 -7.18 -2.58
N ILE A 68 0.63 -6.69 -1.50
CA ILE A 68 -0.10 -5.97 -0.45
C ILE A 68 0.32 -4.51 -0.49
N GLY A 69 -0.65 -3.60 -0.62
CA GLY A 69 -0.41 -2.15 -0.62
C GLY A 69 -1.02 -1.48 0.61
N GLU A 70 -0.22 -0.74 1.39
CA GLU A 70 -0.70 0.00 2.54
C GLU A 70 -0.75 1.51 2.24
N SER A 71 -1.83 2.18 2.67
CA SER A 71 -1.96 3.63 2.63
C SER A 71 -1.58 4.24 1.27
N LEU A 72 -0.59 5.14 1.22
CA LEU A 72 -0.09 5.75 -0.02
C LEU A 72 0.60 4.72 -0.95
N GLY A 73 1.22 3.67 -0.39
CA GLY A 73 1.82 2.57 -1.16
C GLY A 73 0.83 1.81 -2.04
N SER A 74 -0.46 1.92 -1.73
CA SER A 74 -1.54 1.37 -2.56
C SER A 74 -1.51 1.90 -4.01
N LEU A 75 -1.08 3.13 -4.23
CA LEU A 75 -0.96 3.69 -5.58
C LEU A 75 0.19 3.05 -6.37
N GLN A 76 1.27 2.66 -5.71
CA GLN A 76 2.35 1.90 -6.33
C GLN A 76 1.90 0.47 -6.65
N ALA A 77 1.23 -0.18 -5.68
CA ALA A 77 0.69 -1.52 -5.85
C ALA A 77 -0.28 -1.59 -7.04
N LEU A 78 -1.17 -0.61 -7.20
CA LEU A 78 -2.12 -0.53 -8.29
C LEU A 78 -1.49 -0.40 -9.69
N ARG A 79 -0.21 -0.02 -9.79
CA ARG A 79 0.52 0.01 -11.06
C ARG A 79 1.12 -1.35 -11.45
N ILE A 80 1.11 -2.32 -10.55
CA ILE A 80 1.46 -3.71 -10.83
C ILE A 80 0.20 -4.41 -11.34
N ARG A 81 0.30 -5.18 -12.41
CA ARG A 81 -0.83 -5.87 -13.04
C ARG A 81 -0.57 -7.38 -13.10
N GLY A 82 -1.65 -8.14 -13.26
CA GLY A 82 -1.57 -9.59 -13.50
C GLY A 82 -1.27 -10.43 -12.25
N VAL A 83 -1.39 -9.84 -11.05
CA VAL A 83 -1.29 -10.56 -9.77
C VAL A 83 -2.42 -10.10 -8.85
N PRO A 84 -2.88 -10.94 -7.90
CA PRO A 84 -3.83 -10.53 -6.87
C PRO A 84 -3.29 -9.42 -5.97
N HIS A 85 -4.20 -8.60 -5.44
CA HIS A 85 -3.84 -7.49 -4.55
C HIS A 85 -4.72 -7.44 -3.31
N ILE A 86 -4.10 -7.18 -2.16
CA ILE A 86 -4.81 -6.81 -0.94
C ILE A 86 -4.33 -5.42 -0.51
N PHE A 87 -5.26 -4.59 -0.06
CA PHE A 87 -4.96 -3.23 0.36
C PHE A 87 -5.38 -3.00 1.81
N VAL A 88 -4.57 -2.24 2.53
CA VAL A 88 -4.87 -1.82 3.89
C VAL A 88 -4.94 -0.30 3.92
N SER A 89 -6.11 0.25 4.27
CA SER A 89 -6.39 1.69 4.34
C SER A 89 -5.92 2.47 3.11
N PRO A 90 -6.28 2.05 1.86
CA PRO A 90 -5.74 2.65 0.64
C PRO A 90 -6.04 4.13 0.54
N SER A 91 -4.98 4.96 0.51
CA SER A 91 -5.07 6.43 0.48
C SER A 91 -5.12 6.97 -0.95
N LEU A 92 -6.11 6.51 -1.75
CA LEU A 92 -6.20 6.80 -3.18
C LEU A 92 -6.40 8.29 -3.51
N ASN A 93 -6.87 9.09 -2.55
CA ASN A 93 -7.10 10.52 -2.75
C ASN A 93 -6.01 11.41 -2.14
N ALA A 94 -5.00 10.86 -1.46
CA ALA A 94 -3.86 11.61 -0.94
C ALA A 94 -3.19 12.52 -1.98
N PRO A 95 -3.03 12.12 -3.26
CA PRO A 95 -2.45 12.96 -4.28
C PRO A 95 -3.15 14.30 -4.54
N PHE A 96 -4.45 14.42 -4.25
CA PHE A 96 -5.13 15.71 -4.36
C PHE A 96 -4.59 16.70 -3.32
N TYR A 97 -4.41 16.25 -2.09
CA TYR A 97 -3.83 17.06 -1.00
C TYR A 97 -2.36 17.36 -1.26
N MET A 98 -1.61 16.38 -1.78
CA MET A 98 -0.22 16.58 -2.19
C MET A 98 -0.10 17.59 -3.31
N GLY A 99 -1.04 17.62 -4.26
CA GLY A 99 -1.11 18.62 -5.31
C GLY A 99 -1.25 20.06 -4.75
N TYR A 100 -2.12 20.27 -3.76
CA TYR A 100 -2.20 21.58 -3.07
C TYR A 100 -0.93 21.89 -2.30
N LEU A 101 -0.39 20.91 -1.57
CA LEU A 101 0.83 21.07 -0.79
C LEU A 101 2.04 21.37 -1.67
N SER A 102 2.07 20.87 -2.91
CA SER A 102 3.17 21.15 -3.85
C SER A 102 3.35 22.64 -4.11
N PHE A 103 2.26 23.39 -4.26
CA PHE A 103 2.35 24.85 -4.46
C PHE A 103 2.89 25.57 -3.24
N LEU A 104 2.58 25.09 -2.02
CA LEU A 104 3.17 25.64 -0.80
C LEU A 104 4.67 25.35 -0.72
N ALA A 105 5.12 24.21 -1.25
CA ALA A 105 6.54 23.84 -1.30
C ALA A 105 7.38 24.74 -2.23
N LEU A 106 6.77 25.64 -3.03
CA LEU A 106 7.46 26.68 -3.79
C LEU A 106 7.93 27.84 -2.89
N LEU A 107 7.33 28.00 -1.71
CA LEU A 107 7.72 29.07 -0.78
C LEU A 107 9.05 28.69 -0.10
N PRO A 108 9.97 29.68 0.07
CA PRO A 108 11.24 29.43 0.74
C PRO A 108 11.08 28.82 2.13
N GLY A 109 11.83 27.75 2.42
CA GLY A 109 11.84 27.10 3.72
C GLY A 109 10.70 26.09 3.97
N VAL A 110 9.62 26.09 3.17
CA VAL A 110 8.49 25.16 3.39
C VAL A 110 8.89 23.72 3.20
N THR A 111 9.64 23.37 2.16
CA THR A 111 10.17 22.00 1.98
C THR A 111 10.95 21.55 3.22
N MET A 112 11.87 22.37 3.70
CA MET A 112 12.67 22.03 4.90
C MET A 112 11.81 21.85 6.15
N LEU A 113 10.77 22.70 6.31
CA LEU A 113 9.82 22.57 7.41
C LEU A 113 9.03 21.26 7.34
N LEU A 114 8.53 20.90 6.16
CA LEU A 114 7.77 19.66 5.95
C LEU A 114 8.65 18.43 6.17
N ASP A 115 9.87 18.41 5.62
CA ASP A 115 10.85 17.34 5.82
C ASP A 115 11.18 17.13 7.30
N ARG A 116 11.19 18.23 8.08
CA ARG A 116 11.40 18.17 9.54
C ARG A 116 10.18 17.64 10.30
N ILE A 117 8.96 18.09 9.94
CA ILE A 117 7.71 17.67 10.60
C ILE A 117 7.41 16.21 10.34
N TYR A 118 7.60 15.76 9.11
CA TYR A 118 7.30 14.39 8.69
C TYR A 118 8.53 13.48 8.68
N ARG A 119 9.59 13.87 9.38
CA ARG A 119 10.81 13.08 9.47
C ARG A 119 10.51 11.67 9.97
N PRO A 120 10.83 10.60 9.21
CA PRO A 120 10.63 9.23 9.66
C PRO A 120 11.45 8.94 10.92
N ARG A 121 11.00 7.95 11.70
CA ARG A 121 11.79 7.42 12.82
C ARG A 121 13.11 6.84 12.29
N PRO A 122 14.17 6.80 13.10
CA PRO A 122 15.39 6.06 12.72
C PRO A 122 15.07 4.60 12.40
N GLY A 123 15.79 4.03 11.43
CA GLY A 123 15.58 2.64 10.97
C GLY A 123 15.60 2.55 9.45
N ASP A 124 15.24 1.39 8.91
CA ASP A 124 15.04 1.19 7.47
C ASP A 124 13.68 1.78 7.07
N ARG A 125 13.66 3.11 6.90
CA ARG A 125 12.48 3.90 6.63
C ARG A 125 12.65 4.77 5.39
N GLN A 126 11.57 4.94 4.64
CA GLN A 126 11.52 5.81 3.46
C GLN A 126 11.90 7.26 3.83
N PRO A 127 12.99 7.81 3.28
CA PRO A 127 13.30 9.21 3.44
C PRO A 127 12.24 10.05 2.70
N LEU A 128 11.69 11.05 3.39
CA LEU A 128 10.67 11.92 2.83
C LEU A 128 11.29 13.26 2.42
N HIS A 129 11.02 13.70 1.19
CA HIS A 129 11.47 14.98 0.68
C HIS A 129 10.34 15.68 -0.09
N PHE A 130 9.72 16.69 0.56
CA PHE A 130 8.49 17.36 0.12
C PHE A 130 8.77 18.50 -0.84
N THR A 131 9.40 18.22 -1.98
CA THR A 131 9.59 19.24 -3.04
C THR A 131 8.32 19.44 -3.86
N PHE A 132 8.18 20.59 -4.52
CA PHE A 132 7.12 20.80 -5.51
C PHE A 132 7.04 19.65 -6.51
N ARG A 133 8.17 19.26 -7.09
CA ARG A 133 8.25 18.23 -8.13
C ARG A 133 7.75 16.88 -7.61
N THR A 134 8.24 16.44 -6.46
CA THR A 134 7.87 15.14 -5.86
C THR A 134 6.37 15.09 -5.56
N LEU A 135 5.85 16.12 -4.89
CA LEU A 135 4.44 16.17 -4.51
C LEU A 135 3.51 16.26 -5.73
N TYR A 136 3.87 17.08 -6.73
CA TYR A 136 3.06 17.27 -7.93
C TYR A 136 2.98 16.00 -8.79
N ARG A 137 4.06 15.21 -8.85
CA ARG A 137 4.11 13.93 -9.57
C ARG A 137 3.11 12.90 -9.05
N TYR A 138 2.70 12.97 -7.79
CA TYR A 138 1.66 12.09 -7.27
C TYR A 138 0.32 12.24 -7.98
N ILE A 139 0.01 13.39 -8.59
CA ILE A 139 -1.22 13.59 -9.37
C ILE A 139 -1.21 12.71 -10.62
N SER A 140 -0.14 12.77 -11.41
CA SER A 140 0.03 11.93 -12.61
C SER A 140 0.15 10.45 -12.24
N HIS A 141 0.85 10.15 -11.15
CA HIS A 141 1.01 8.79 -10.63
C HIS A 141 -0.35 8.17 -10.26
N ARG A 142 -1.21 8.91 -9.53
CA ARG A 142 -2.58 8.48 -9.24
C ARG A 142 -3.38 8.21 -10.52
N LYS A 143 -3.29 9.11 -11.49
CA LYS A 143 -3.98 8.94 -12.77
C LYS A 143 -3.54 7.65 -13.46
N ALA A 144 -2.24 7.38 -13.50
CA ALA A 144 -1.68 6.14 -14.07
C ALA A 144 -2.10 4.89 -13.27
N ALA A 145 -2.09 4.97 -11.93
CA ALA A 145 -2.49 3.87 -11.05
C ALA A 145 -3.96 3.44 -11.25
N LEU A 146 -4.85 4.40 -11.47
CA LEU A 146 -6.29 4.17 -11.62
C LEU A 146 -6.75 4.09 -13.10
N ALA A 147 -5.82 4.23 -14.06
CA ALA A 147 -6.16 4.14 -15.47
C ALA A 147 -6.65 2.74 -15.86
N GLY A 148 -7.73 2.69 -16.64
CA GLY A 148 -8.27 1.46 -17.20
C GLY A 148 -9.13 0.60 -16.26
N PHE A 149 -9.14 0.86 -14.93
CA PHE A 149 -9.88 0.02 -13.99
C PHE A 149 -11.37 -0.14 -14.30
N PRO A 150 -12.14 0.89 -14.68
CA PRO A 150 -13.55 0.72 -15.02
C PRO A 150 -13.81 -0.15 -16.26
N SER A 151 -12.83 -0.27 -17.15
CA SER A 151 -12.95 -0.94 -18.46
C SER A 151 -12.12 -2.23 -18.57
N VAL A 152 -11.30 -2.56 -17.58
CA VAL A 152 -10.50 -3.80 -17.60
C VAL A 152 -11.39 -4.99 -17.24
N ASN A 153 -11.33 -6.07 -18.00
CA ASN A 153 -12.03 -7.32 -17.71
C ASN A 153 -11.57 -7.91 -16.38
N SER A 154 -12.45 -8.65 -15.68
CA SER A 154 -12.14 -9.27 -14.39
C SER A 154 -10.87 -10.12 -14.43
N ASP A 155 -10.66 -10.89 -15.49
CA ASP A 155 -9.53 -11.80 -15.67
C ASP A 155 -8.18 -11.06 -15.83
N GLU A 156 -8.21 -9.82 -16.34
CA GLU A 156 -7.00 -8.99 -16.49
C GLU A 156 -6.73 -8.12 -15.26
N ARG A 157 -7.75 -7.88 -14.41
CA ARG A 157 -7.59 -7.07 -13.18
C ARG A 157 -6.78 -7.78 -12.11
N GLY A 158 -6.84 -9.10 -12.06
CA GLY A 158 -6.55 -9.87 -10.87
C GLY A 158 -7.64 -9.69 -9.81
N GLU A 159 -7.45 -10.28 -8.64
CA GLU A 159 -8.31 -10.05 -7.49
C GLU A 159 -7.84 -8.81 -6.73
N TYR A 160 -8.78 -7.92 -6.41
CA TYR A 160 -8.51 -6.70 -5.64
C TYR A 160 -9.43 -6.69 -4.41
N TYR A 161 -8.82 -6.61 -3.23
CA TYR A 161 -9.58 -6.54 -1.99
C TYR A 161 -8.99 -5.49 -1.04
N ALA A 162 -9.83 -4.74 -0.33
CA ALA A 162 -9.36 -3.70 0.59
C ALA A 162 -9.97 -3.81 1.98
N PHE A 163 -9.15 -3.53 2.98
CA PHE A 163 -9.55 -3.35 4.37
C PHE A 163 -9.52 -1.87 4.76
N PHE A 164 -10.57 -1.41 5.46
CA PHE A 164 -10.69 -0.03 5.93
C PHE A 164 -10.95 0.01 7.43
N GLY A 165 -10.14 0.75 8.17
CA GLY A 165 -10.38 0.97 9.60
C GLY A 165 -11.62 1.86 9.83
N ASP A 166 -12.53 1.46 10.73
CA ASP A 166 -13.72 2.26 11.05
C ASP A 166 -13.35 3.53 11.82
N CYS A 167 -12.26 3.48 12.59
CA CYS A 167 -11.70 4.60 13.34
C CYS A 167 -10.60 5.35 12.58
N ASP A 168 -10.42 5.08 11.27
CA ASP A 168 -9.41 5.75 10.46
C ASP A 168 -9.75 7.25 10.30
N HIS A 169 -8.91 8.10 10.90
CA HIS A 169 -9.09 9.56 10.86
C HIS A 169 -8.94 10.16 9.45
N TYR A 170 -8.22 9.51 8.54
CA TYR A 170 -8.09 9.95 7.15
C TYR A 170 -9.36 9.73 6.32
N ARG A 171 -10.34 8.96 6.82
CA ARG A 171 -11.66 8.84 6.20
C ARG A 171 -12.45 10.15 6.30
N ARG A 172 -12.29 10.90 7.40
CA ARG A 172 -12.97 12.19 7.59
C ARG A 172 -12.50 13.25 6.58
N SER A 173 -11.23 13.25 6.23
CA SER A 173 -10.69 14.13 5.20
C SER A 173 -10.96 13.61 3.77
N GLY A 174 -11.39 12.38 3.61
CA GLY A 174 -11.60 11.75 2.30
C GLY A 174 -10.31 11.27 1.62
N ILE A 175 -9.16 11.34 2.28
CA ILE A 175 -7.87 10.77 1.81
C ILE A 175 -8.04 9.26 1.61
N VAL A 176 -8.55 8.57 2.63
CA VAL A 176 -9.04 7.19 2.57
C VAL A 176 -10.53 7.23 2.30
N SER A 177 -11.00 6.59 1.23
CA SER A 177 -12.40 6.71 0.82
C SER A 177 -12.95 5.41 0.23
N ILE A 178 -13.85 4.77 0.96
CA ILE A 178 -14.62 3.61 0.48
C ILE A 178 -15.41 3.98 -0.78
N ARG A 179 -15.97 5.21 -0.85
CA ARG A 179 -16.69 5.68 -2.05
C ARG A 179 -15.79 5.71 -3.28
N THR A 180 -14.54 6.15 -3.12
CA THR A 180 -13.55 6.14 -4.21
C THR A 180 -13.19 4.70 -4.59
N TRP A 181 -12.99 3.83 -3.60
CA TRP A 181 -12.74 2.41 -3.84
C TRP A 181 -13.85 1.76 -4.67
N LYS A 182 -15.10 1.85 -4.20
CA LYS A 182 -16.28 1.31 -4.90
C LYS A 182 -16.37 1.76 -6.36
N LYS A 183 -16.05 3.01 -6.63
CA LYS A 183 -16.08 3.57 -8.01
C LYS A 183 -15.15 2.81 -8.97
N TYR A 184 -14.00 2.33 -8.50
CA TYR A 184 -13.01 1.69 -9.36
C TYR A 184 -13.04 0.17 -9.29
N PHE A 185 -13.39 -0.41 -8.13
CA PHE A 185 -13.28 -1.85 -7.88
C PHE A 185 -14.63 -2.54 -7.62
N GLY A 186 -15.70 -1.79 -7.39
CA GLY A 186 -17.04 -2.32 -7.19
C GLY A 186 -17.38 -2.66 -5.73
N GLU A 187 -18.62 -3.11 -5.55
CA GLU A 187 -19.11 -3.64 -4.27
C GLU A 187 -18.56 -5.06 -4.03
N GLY A 188 -18.49 -5.47 -2.76
CA GLY A 188 -18.01 -6.81 -2.39
C GLY A 188 -16.50 -7.00 -2.40
N THR A 189 -15.75 -6.00 -2.84
CA THR A 189 -14.27 -6.04 -2.92
C THR A 189 -13.59 -5.37 -1.71
N TRP A 190 -14.31 -5.20 -0.63
CA TRP A 190 -13.79 -4.53 0.56
C TRP A 190 -14.53 -4.96 1.82
N SER A 191 -13.89 -4.76 2.98
CA SER A 191 -14.50 -4.84 4.31
C SER A 191 -13.94 -3.78 5.25
N THR A 192 -14.59 -3.61 6.39
CA THR A 192 -14.08 -2.77 7.47
C THR A 192 -13.60 -3.60 8.66
N TYR A 193 -12.77 -3.01 9.50
CA TYR A 193 -12.36 -3.54 10.79
C TYR A 193 -12.45 -2.42 11.85
N PRO A 194 -12.73 -2.75 13.12
CA PRO A 194 -12.94 -1.76 14.17
C PRO A 194 -11.61 -1.17 14.70
N GLY A 195 -10.76 -0.71 13.79
CA GLY A 195 -9.41 -0.20 14.08
C GLY A 195 -9.12 1.12 13.38
N THR A 196 -7.87 1.55 13.49
CA THR A 196 -7.37 2.82 12.98
C THR A 196 -6.88 2.71 11.54
N HIS A 197 -6.16 3.76 11.06
CA HIS A 197 -5.48 3.73 9.76
C HIS A 197 -4.39 2.66 9.66
N PHE A 198 -3.74 2.38 10.78
CA PHE A 198 -2.68 1.40 10.88
C PHE A 198 -3.27 0.13 11.49
N MET A 199 -3.52 -0.88 10.66
CA MET A 199 -4.13 -2.13 11.08
C MET A 199 -3.37 -2.73 12.28
N GLU A 200 -4.08 -2.95 13.36
CA GLU A 200 -3.57 -3.52 14.60
C GLU A 200 -3.34 -5.02 14.43
N GLU A 201 -2.45 -5.59 15.23
CA GLU A 201 -1.99 -6.98 15.13
C GLU A 201 -3.15 -7.99 15.17
N GLU A 202 -4.13 -7.77 16.05
CA GLU A 202 -5.31 -8.65 16.15
C GLU A 202 -6.09 -8.75 14.84
N TYR A 203 -6.19 -7.63 14.05
CA TYR A 203 -6.88 -7.63 12.75
C TYR A 203 -5.98 -8.13 11.62
N ILE A 204 -4.67 -7.99 11.74
CA ILE A 204 -3.73 -8.65 10.82
C ILE A 204 -3.93 -10.17 10.93
N ILE A 205 -3.94 -10.71 12.14
CA ILE A 205 -4.07 -12.16 12.39
C ILE A 205 -5.48 -12.65 12.03
N SER A 206 -6.53 -11.95 12.49
CA SER A 206 -7.91 -12.44 12.37
C SER A 206 -8.58 -12.16 11.02
N MET A 207 -8.08 -11.18 10.24
CA MET A 207 -8.72 -10.78 8.99
C MET A 207 -7.77 -10.79 7.78
N LEU A 208 -6.56 -10.22 7.91
CA LEU A 208 -5.64 -10.12 6.78
C LEU A 208 -5.02 -11.48 6.46
N VAL A 209 -4.56 -12.26 7.44
CA VAL A 209 -4.00 -13.61 7.22
C VAL A 209 -5.01 -14.53 6.55
N PRO A 210 -6.27 -14.69 7.03
CA PRO A 210 -7.26 -15.52 6.33
C PRO A 210 -7.51 -15.06 4.89
N LYS A 211 -7.55 -13.74 4.64
CA LYS A 211 -7.75 -13.24 3.27
C LYS A 211 -6.55 -13.51 2.36
N ILE A 212 -5.33 -13.44 2.88
CA ILE A 212 -4.12 -13.84 2.15
C ILE A 212 -4.21 -15.30 1.73
N LEU A 213 -4.59 -16.19 2.65
CA LEU A 213 -4.70 -17.64 2.39
C LEU A 213 -5.79 -17.96 1.37
N GLU A 214 -6.94 -17.29 1.48
CA GLU A 214 -8.04 -17.38 0.52
C GLU A 214 -7.57 -17.01 -0.90
N VAL A 215 -6.89 -15.86 -1.04
CA VAL A 215 -6.43 -15.36 -2.34
C VAL A 215 -5.32 -16.24 -2.93
N LEU A 216 -4.45 -16.80 -2.10
CA LEU A 216 -3.39 -17.71 -2.53
C LEU A 216 -3.89 -19.15 -2.77
N GLY A 217 -5.12 -19.49 -2.38
CA GLY A 217 -5.67 -20.83 -2.47
C GLY A 217 -4.93 -21.85 -1.56
N VAL A 218 -4.35 -21.37 -0.46
CA VAL A 218 -3.61 -22.19 0.51
C VAL A 218 -4.56 -22.58 1.65
N ASN A 219 -4.75 -23.87 1.85
CA ASN A 219 -5.47 -24.41 2.99
C ASN A 219 -4.53 -24.53 4.20
N GLN A 220 -5.04 -24.23 5.39
CA GLN A 220 -4.34 -24.48 6.67
C GLN A 220 -4.30 -25.94 7.03
#